data_b3a8125008fb8eef805cae6cf4a1b455
#
_entry.id   b3a8125008fb8eef805cae6cf4a1b455
#
_cell.length_a   1.000
_cell.length_b   1.000
_cell.length_c   1.000
_cell.angle_alpha   90.00
_cell.angle_beta   90.00
_cell.angle_gamma   90.00
#
_symmetry.space_group_name_H-M   'P 1'
#
loop_
_entity.id
_entity.type
_entity.pdbx_description
1 polymer ?
#
loop_
_entity_poly.entity_id
_entity_poly.type
_entity_poly.pdbx_seq_one_letter_code
_entity_poly.pdbx_strand_id
1 'polypeptide(L)'
;MSSIAVTSKSTRSGYVITGLVSLFLAVDAINHVVKPQVVKDSFKELGLPLDTSIPIAVVLLVCLALHLYPRTDILGAVLLTGYLGGAVAINMRAAQPLMSTVLFPIYLGVFLWAGFWLRETTVRSVMPFRHDR
;
A
#
# COMPACT_ATOMS: atom_id res chain seq x y z
N MET A 1 -28.01 -15.46 8.31
CA MET A 1 -26.72 -14.80 8.04
C MET A 1 -26.74 -13.39 8.57
N SER A 2 -25.93 -13.12 9.57
CA SER A 2 -25.74 -11.73 9.97
C SER A 2 -24.89 -11.03 8.90
N SER A 3 -25.49 -10.14 8.14
CA SER A 3 -24.73 -9.28 7.24
C SER A 3 -23.97 -8.28 8.10
N ILE A 4 -22.65 -8.21 7.92
CA ILE A 4 -21.86 -7.17 8.54
C ILE A 4 -22.13 -5.89 7.75
N ALA A 5 -23.09 -5.09 8.25
CA ALA A 5 -23.47 -3.85 7.58
C ALA A 5 -22.33 -2.83 7.71
N VAL A 6 -21.96 -2.24 6.59
CA VAL A 6 -21.05 -1.09 6.55
C VAL A 6 -21.90 0.16 6.75
N THR A 7 -21.65 0.93 7.81
CA THR A 7 -22.35 2.18 8.05
C THR A 7 -21.89 3.25 7.07
N SER A 8 -22.73 4.27 6.83
CA SER A 8 -22.37 5.41 5.98
C SER A 8 -21.09 6.10 6.45
N LYS A 9 -20.91 6.28 7.77
CA LYS A 9 -19.70 6.87 8.35
C LYS A 9 -18.48 5.98 8.11
N SER A 10 -18.62 4.66 8.30
CA SER A 10 -17.55 3.69 8.06
C SER A 10 -17.10 3.72 6.60
N THR A 11 -18.04 3.70 5.67
CA THR A 11 -17.75 3.78 4.24
C THR A 11 -17.02 5.05 3.87
N ARG A 12 -17.50 6.20 4.38
CA ARG A 12 -16.86 7.50 4.14
C ARG A 12 -15.44 7.53 4.67
N SER A 13 -15.23 7.08 5.92
CA SER A 13 -13.90 6.99 6.53
C SER A 13 -12.99 6.07 5.73
N GLY A 14 -13.51 4.94 5.27
CA GLY A 14 -12.77 3.99 4.44
C GLY A 14 -12.29 4.62 3.13
N TYR A 15 -13.16 5.35 2.44
CA TYR A 15 -12.78 6.05 1.20
C TYR A 15 -11.79 7.18 1.45
N VAL A 16 -11.90 7.92 2.56
CA VAL A 16 -10.93 8.96 2.91
C VAL A 16 -9.55 8.34 3.14
N ILE A 17 -9.47 7.28 3.93
CA ILE A 17 -8.21 6.58 4.20
C ILE A 17 -7.62 6.01 2.90
N THR A 18 -8.44 5.33 2.10
CA THR A 18 -8.01 4.80 0.80
C THR A 18 -7.49 5.91 -0.11
N GLY A 19 -8.19 7.04 -0.16
CA GLY A 19 -7.79 8.21 -0.95
C GLY A 19 -6.43 8.77 -0.51
N LEU A 20 -6.22 8.91 0.79
CA LEU A 20 -4.95 9.42 1.34
C LEU A 20 -3.79 8.47 1.06
N VAL A 21 -3.97 7.17 1.28
CA VAL A 21 -2.94 6.15 1.00
C VAL A 21 -2.65 6.12 -0.50
N SER A 22 -3.68 6.14 -1.33
CA SER A 22 -3.53 6.10 -2.79
C SER A 22 -2.81 7.34 -3.30
N LEU A 23 -3.12 8.51 -2.76
CA LEU A 23 -2.42 9.76 -3.12
C LEU A 23 -0.95 9.68 -2.76
N PHE A 24 -0.64 9.19 -1.55
CA PHE A 24 0.74 8.99 -1.11
C PHE A 24 1.51 8.05 -2.05
N LEU A 25 0.90 6.91 -2.39
CA LEU A 25 1.53 5.93 -3.28
C LEU A 25 1.70 6.47 -4.71
N ALA A 26 0.73 7.24 -5.19
CA ALA A 26 0.83 7.88 -6.50
C ALA A 26 1.96 8.90 -6.55
N VAL A 27 2.10 9.73 -5.52
CA VAL A 27 3.20 10.69 -5.39
C VAL A 27 4.54 9.96 -5.33
N ASP A 28 4.60 8.86 -4.59
CA ASP A 28 5.79 8.02 -4.50
C ASP A 28 6.19 7.48 -5.88
N ALA A 29 5.23 6.96 -6.64
CA ALA A 29 5.47 6.48 -8.00
C ALA A 29 5.97 7.59 -8.92
N ILE A 30 5.39 8.79 -8.84
CA ILE A 30 5.83 9.95 -9.63
C ILE A 30 7.27 10.31 -9.27
N ASN A 31 7.63 10.28 -8.00
CA ASN A 31 8.99 10.54 -7.55
C ASN A 31 9.98 9.52 -8.13
N HIS A 32 9.59 8.26 -8.26
CA HIS A 32 10.43 7.25 -8.89
C HIS A 32 10.64 7.52 -10.38
N VAL A 33 9.68 8.12 -11.07
CA VAL A 33 9.80 8.50 -12.49
C VAL A 33 10.65 9.75 -12.65
N VAL A 34 10.38 10.78 -11.86
CA VAL A 34 11.06 12.09 -11.94
C VAL A 34 12.50 12.00 -11.43
N LYS A 35 12.74 11.14 -10.45
CA LYS A 35 14.05 10.90 -9.83
C LYS A 35 14.66 12.18 -9.24
N PRO A 36 13.99 12.88 -8.31
CA PRO A 36 14.60 14.00 -7.60
C PRO A 36 15.81 13.54 -6.80
N GLN A 37 16.63 14.47 -6.35
CA GLN A 37 17.87 14.15 -5.63
C GLN A 37 17.62 13.24 -4.40
N VAL A 38 16.50 13.44 -3.71
CA VAL A 38 16.10 12.59 -2.56
C VAL A 38 15.99 11.12 -2.95
N VAL A 39 15.38 10.83 -4.11
CA VAL A 39 15.26 9.44 -4.62
C VAL A 39 16.63 8.87 -4.99
N LYS A 40 17.47 9.65 -5.65
CA LYS A 40 18.83 9.23 -6.02
C LYS A 40 19.65 8.89 -4.79
N ASP A 41 19.58 9.73 -3.75
CA ASP A 41 20.29 9.51 -2.50
C ASP A 41 19.76 8.26 -1.77
N SER A 42 18.44 8.08 -1.73
CA SER A 42 17.81 6.91 -1.13
C SER A 42 18.25 5.61 -1.83
N PHE A 43 18.27 5.59 -3.17
CA PHE A 43 18.70 4.42 -3.93
C PHE A 43 20.15 4.10 -3.67
N LYS A 44 21.00 5.11 -3.54
CA LYS A 44 22.42 4.93 -3.20
C LYS A 44 22.57 4.31 -1.79
N GLU A 45 21.83 4.83 -0.81
CA GLU A 45 21.83 4.29 0.56
C GLU A 45 21.34 2.85 0.61
N LEU A 46 20.32 2.52 -0.20
CA LEU A 46 19.75 1.17 -0.26
C LEU A 46 20.59 0.20 -1.11
N GLY A 47 21.60 0.71 -1.81
CA GLY A 47 22.40 -0.12 -2.70
C GLY A 47 21.64 -0.58 -3.94
N LEU A 48 20.63 0.17 -4.36
CA LEU A 48 19.82 -0.14 -5.55
C LEU A 48 20.33 0.62 -6.76
N PRO A 49 20.46 -0.03 -7.93
CA PRO A 49 20.72 0.68 -9.18
C PRO A 49 19.59 1.66 -9.49
N LEU A 50 19.93 2.87 -9.89
CA LEU A 50 18.93 3.90 -10.20
C LEU A 50 18.01 3.48 -11.36
N ASP A 51 18.49 2.61 -12.25
CA ASP A 51 17.71 2.06 -13.36
C ASP A 51 16.49 1.27 -12.90
N THR A 52 16.48 0.77 -11.67
CA THR A 52 15.34 0.05 -11.10
C THR A 52 14.19 0.96 -10.68
N SER A 53 14.41 2.28 -10.67
CA SER A 53 13.39 3.26 -10.25
C SER A 53 12.14 3.23 -11.16
N ILE A 54 12.32 3.15 -12.47
CA ILE A 54 11.19 3.11 -13.42
C ILE A 54 10.40 1.78 -13.29
N PRO A 55 11.03 0.60 -13.30
CA PRO A 55 10.30 -0.64 -13.02
C PRO A 55 9.54 -0.62 -11.71
N ILE A 56 10.11 -0.07 -10.64
CA ILE A 56 9.43 0.06 -9.34
C ILE A 56 8.18 0.95 -9.48
N ALA A 57 8.30 2.09 -10.17
CA ALA A 57 7.16 2.97 -10.41
C ALA A 57 6.05 2.27 -11.19
N VAL A 58 6.41 1.52 -12.23
CA VAL A 58 5.43 0.78 -13.06
C VAL A 58 4.70 -0.28 -12.22
N VAL A 59 5.44 -1.06 -11.44
CA VAL A 59 4.83 -2.08 -10.56
C VAL A 59 3.89 -1.43 -9.56
N LEU A 60 4.32 -0.35 -8.91
CA LEU A 60 3.50 0.36 -7.93
C LEU A 60 2.22 0.92 -8.57
N LEU A 61 2.32 1.54 -9.73
CA LEU A 61 1.16 2.10 -10.44
C LEU A 61 0.18 1.03 -10.89
N VAL A 62 0.67 -0.11 -11.39
CA VAL A 62 -0.18 -1.24 -11.78
C VAL A 62 -0.92 -1.80 -10.56
N CYS A 63 -0.21 -2.02 -9.45
CA CYS A 63 -0.82 -2.51 -8.21
C CYS A 63 -1.87 -1.54 -7.67
N LEU A 64 -1.57 -0.25 -7.69
CA LEU A 64 -2.49 0.79 -7.24
C LEU A 64 -3.74 0.86 -8.13
N ALA A 65 -3.56 0.83 -9.45
CA ALA A 65 -4.67 0.82 -10.40
C ALA A 65 -5.60 -0.39 -10.18
N LEU A 66 -5.02 -1.56 -9.96
CA LEU A 66 -5.80 -2.77 -9.65
C LEU A 66 -6.58 -2.62 -8.34
N HIS A 67 -5.99 -2.01 -7.32
CA HIS A 67 -6.66 -1.78 -6.05
C HIS A 67 -7.80 -0.77 -6.15
N LEU A 68 -7.67 0.23 -7.02
CA LEU A 68 -8.69 1.27 -7.20
C LEU A 68 -9.84 0.83 -8.12
N TYR A 69 -9.65 -0.25 -8.88
CA TYR A 69 -10.70 -0.79 -9.75
C TYR A 69 -11.54 -1.81 -8.97
N PRO A 70 -12.88 -1.63 -8.87
CA PRO A 70 -13.72 -2.45 -7.98
C PRO A 70 -13.69 -3.95 -8.22
N ARG A 71 -13.40 -4.39 -9.44
CA ARG A 71 -13.35 -5.84 -9.76
C ARG A 71 -12.03 -6.50 -9.37
N THR A 72 -10.99 -5.73 -9.16
CA THR A 72 -9.63 -6.21 -8.88
C THR A 72 -9.06 -5.61 -7.61
N ASP A 73 -9.88 -4.98 -6.80
CA ASP A 73 -9.44 -4.24 -5.61
C ASP A 73 -8.75 -5.15 -4.57
N ILE A 74 -9.26 -6.36 -4.36
CA ILE A 74 -8.62 -7.34 -3.45
C ILE A 74 -7.26 -7.78 -4.00
N LEU A 75 -7.21 -8.11 -5.29
CA LEU A 75 -5.95 -8.48 -5.95
C LEU A 75 -4.92 -7.35 -5.83
N GLY A 76 -5.34 -6.13 -6.10
CA GLY A 76 -4.49 -4.94 -5.95
C GLY A 76 -3.98 -4.76 -4.53
N ALA A 77 -4.84 -4.96 -3.52
CA ALA A 77 -4.44 -4.87 -2.11
C ALA A 77 -3.39 -5.92 -1.73
N VAL A 78 -3.56 -7.15 -2.20
CA VAL A 78 -2.60 -8.24 -1.96
C VAL A 78 -1.26 -7.91 -2.63
N LEU A 79 -1.28 -7.45 -3.86
CA LEU A 79 -0.05 -7.09 -4.59
C LEU A 79 0.65 -5.89 -3.94
N LEU A 80 -0.10 -4.89 -3.48
CA LEU A 80 0.47 -3.75 -2.74
C LEU A 80 1.09 -4.20 -1.42
N THR A 81 0.48 -5.16 -0.74
CA THR A 81 1.04 -5.75 0.49
C THR A 81 2.40 -6.40 0.21
N GLY A 82 2.51 -7.14 -0.90
CA GLY A 82 3.79 -7.71 -1.35
C GLY A 82 4.82 -6.63 -1.66
N TYR A 83 4.42 -5.58 -2.37
CA TYR A 83 5.28 -4.44 -2.67
C TYR A 83 5.82 -3.79 -1.40
N LEU A 84 4.94 -3.50 -0.44
CA LEU A 84 5.31 -2.88 0.83
C LEU A 84 6.21 -3.81 1.67
N GLY A 85 5.96 -5.13 1.63
CA GLY A 85 6.83 -6.12 2.27
C GLY A 85 8.22 -6.12 1.68
N GLY A 86 8.34 -5.99 0.37
CA GLY A 86 9.63 -5.84 -0.31
C GLY A 86 10.38 -4.58 0.14
N ALA A 87 9.66 -3.47 0.29
CA ALA A 87 10.24 -2.22 0.80
C ALA A 87 10.79 -2.39 2.23
N VAL A 88 10.06 -3.10 3.10
CA VAL A 88 10.53 -3.42 4.46
C VAL A 88 11.83 -4.21 4.40
N ALA A 89 11.87 -5.25 3.57
CA ALA A 89 13.05 -6.13 3.46
C ALA A 89 14.30 -5.37 2.97
N ILE A 90 14.13 -4.52 1.97
CA ILE A 90 15.23 -3.72 1.42
C ILE A 90 15.76 -2.72 2.45
N ASN A 91 14.88 -2.03 3.15
CA ASN A 91 15.27 -1.07 4.18
C ASN A 91 15.96 -1.75 5.37
N MET A 92 15.46 -2.93 5.76
CA MET A 92 16.07 -3.72 6.82
C MET A 92 17.49 -4.18 6.42
N ARG A 93 17.65 -4.66 5.18
CA ARG A 93 18.95 -5.06 4.66
C ARG A 93 19.97 -3.91 4.66
N ALA A 94 19.51 -2.71 4.37
CA ALA A 94 20.35 -1.51 4.35
C ALA A 94 20.54 -0.89 5.74
N ALA A 95 20.08 -1.55 6.81
CA ALA A 95 20.19 -1.10 8.20
C ALA A 95 19.61 0.30 8.43
N GLN A 96 18.51 0.62 7.74
CA GLN A 96 17.82 1.90 7.93
C GLN A 96 17.15 1.96 9.32
N PRO A 97 16.84 3.17 9.82
CA PRO A 97 16.17 3.32 11.12
C PRO A 97 14.87 2.52 11.19
N LEU A 98 14.74 1.68 12.22
CA LEU A 98 13.64 0.72 12.34
C LEU A 98 12.27 1.43 12.36
N MET A 99 12.07 2.36 13.28
CA MET A 99 10.74 2.94 13.53
C MET A 99 10.29 3.90 12.44
N SER A 100 11.21 4.64 11.82
CA SER A 100 10.87 5.69 10.86
C SER A 100 10.90 5.21 9.41
N THR A 101 11.77 4.27 9.07
CA THR A 101 12.00 3.90 7.68
C THR A 101 11.63 2.45 7.39
N VAL A 102 12.11 1.51 8.21
CA VAL A 102 11.85 0.08 7.99
C VAL A 102 10.37 -0.24 8.19
N LEU A 103 9.74 0.29 9.23
CA LEU A 103 8.34 0.04 9.56
C LEU A 103 7.35 0.93 8.80
N PHE A 104 7.82 1.96 8.12
CA PHE A 104 6.94 2.89 7.41
C PHE A 104 6.03 2.18 6.37
N PRO A 105 6.55 1.25 5.54
CA PRO A 105 5.67 0.49 4.65
C PRO A 105 4.61 -0.35 5.38
N ILE A 106 4.93 -0.83 6.59
CA ILE A 106 3.96 -1.56 7.42
C ILE A 106 2.83 -0.63 7.84
N TYR A 107 3.14 0.61 8.25
CA TYR A 107 2.12 1.60 8.59
C TYR A 107 1.20 1.87 7.40
N LEU A 108 1.76 2.04 6.21
CA LEU A 108 0.97 2.20 4.98
C LEU A 108 0.08 1.00 4.71
N GLY A 109 0.60 -0.22 4.88
CA GLY A 109 -0.16 -1.45 4.70
C GLY A 109 -1.33 -1.56 5.68
N VAL A 110 -1.12 -1.19 6.93
CA VAL A 110 -2.18 -1.16 7.95
C VAL A 110 -3.28 -0.18 7.55
N PHE A 111 -2.93 1.03 7.13
CA PHE A 111 -3.90 2.01 6.67
C PHE A 111 -4.62 1.57 5.40
N LEU A 112 -3.90 0.95 4.45
CA LEU A 112 -4.48 0.40 3.23
C LEU A 112 -5.61 -0.60 3.56
N TRP A 113 -5.30 -1.58 4.39
CA TRP A 113 -6.26 -2.62 4.77
C TRP A 113 -7.36 -2.09 5.69
N ALA A 114 -7.03 -1.15 6.59
CA ALA A 114 -8.04 -0.50 7.43
C ALA A 114 -9.05 0.27 6.59
N GLY A 115 -8.60 1.06 5.62
CA GLY A 115 -9.49 1.77 4.70
C GLY A 115 -10.35 0.82 3.89
N PHE A 116 -9.76 -0.26 3.38
CA PHE A 116 -10.46 -1.29 2.64
C PHE A 116 -11.51 -2.01 3.51
N TRP A 117 -11.13 -2.39 4.72
CA TRP A 117 -12.02 -3.04 5.68
C TRP A 117 -13.21 -2.15 6.06
N LEU A 118 -12.97 -0.84 6.21
CA LEU A 118 -14.04 0.10 6.60
C LEU A 118 -15.08 0.29 5.48
N ARG A 119 -14.70 0.14 4.22
CA ARG A 119 -15.61 0.40 3.09
C ARG A 119 -16.16 -0.84 2.40
N GLU A 120 -15.59 -2.03 2.68
CA GLU A 120 -15.97 -3.25 1.96
C GLU A 120 -16.42 -4.37 2.90
N THR A 121 -17.67 -4.81 2.72
CA THR A 121 -18.26 -5.90 3.51
C THR A 121 -17.57 -7.23 3.27
N THR A 122 -17.13 -7.49 2.04
CA THR A 122 -16.42 -8.73 1.68
C THR A 122 -15.13 -8.87 2.49
N VAL A 123 -14.37 -7.78 2.60
CA VAL A 123 -13.13 -7.78 3.39
C VAL A 123 -13.43 -8.05 4.86
N ARG A 124 -14.47 -7.43 5.42
CA ARG A 124 -14.88 -7.66 6.81
C ARG A 124 -15.30 -9.10 7.07
N SER A 125 -15.85 -9.78 6.09
CA SER A 125 -16.31 -11.16 6.25
C SER A 125 -15.16 -12.17 6.35
N VAL A 126 -13.97 -11.81 5.88
CA VAL A 126 -12.81 -12.71 5.85
C VAL A 126 -11.65 -12.24 6.72
N MET A 127 -11.67 -10.99 7.18
CA MET A 127 -10.56 -10.39 7.94
C MET A 127 -11.07 -9.61 9.15
N PRO A 128 -10.35 -9.60 10.27
CA PRO A 128 -9.17 -10.43 10.58
C PRO A 128 -9.52 -11.89 10.86
N PHE A 129 -10.79 -12.17 11.18
CA PHE A 129 -11.29 -13.51 11.43
C PHE A 129 -12.38 -13.84 10.42
N ARG A 130 -12.25 -15.00 9.82
CA ARG A 130 -13.27 -15.47 8.90
C ARG A 130 -14.55 -15.83 9.68
N HIS A 131 -15.65 -15.23 9.29
CA HIS A 131 -16.95 -15.59 9.85
C HIS A 131 -17.44 -16.86 9.18
N ASP A 132 -17.88 -17.81 10.00
CA ASP A 132 -18.44 -19.06 9.50
C ASP A 132 -19.69 -18.79 8.66
N ARG A 133 -19.86 -19.62 7.66
CA ARG A 133 -20.98 -19.54 6.72
C ARG A 133 -22.29 -20.00 7.37
#